data_1d29d7ec26111f627f003c5350d98408
#
_entry.id   1d29d7ec26111f627f003c5350d98408
#
_cell.length_a   1.000
_cell.length_b   1.000
_cell.length_c   1.000
_cell.angle_alpha   90.00
_cell.angle_beta   90.00
_cell.angle_gamma   90.00
#
_symmetry.space_group_name_H-M   'P 1'
#
loop_
_entity.id
_entity.type
_entity.pdbx_description
1 polymer ?
#
loop_
_entity_poly.entity_id
_entity_poly.type
_entity_poly.pdbx_seq_one_letter_code
_entity_poly.pdbx_strand_id
1 'polypeptide(L)'
;MTTTTGRTVLVAPGRHGAYATIGDAVLDAPDGACVSIAEGTYAETLEFVGRELTLRAADDAEVVLDGTGADVPVLLARGGGLAVHGLTVRAGDTAAVQAENAELTLTGSTVTAERGPAVTVRGPGPLTIRDVTITGAEHGLVLEGTSGVVENVTIDNVAADGLIVGLGADPVLRSCTVSGCGQRGLYVYQHARPTVENCRISRTGQAGIVVAHRSEPVLRRTSVRDARGVGIDVGPNCGGLIEACDVGNTAEPAIRLDAAATAEVVTEPASVLSGSSPLDALLTDLDGMVGLPGVKAEVRSLVDEIQVNSWRSRAGLSTGALSHHLIFAGAPGTGKTTVARTYGKLLRELGVLPKGGFREVSRRDLVGQYIGHTAEKTAVVFEESLGGVLFIDEAYTLSRQSGSGGDFGQEAIDTLVKLMEDHREEIAVIVAGYTAEMRQFLAANPGLSSRFAKTIEFENYTPDELVGIIGRMVTAGDYELDPQSGPALAEHFRRISAAPGFGNARDARRLFEVMRKAQSGRLRRLGRIPDAAELRELRADDVLNAIEASPTPS
;
A
#
# COMPACT_ATOMS: atom_id res chain seq x y z
N MET A 1 0.83 12.93 -25.03
CA MET A 1 1.13 11.65 -25.71
C MET A 1 -0.16 11.14 -26.29
N THR A 2 -0.23 11.03 -27.59
CA THR A 2 -1.43 10.68 -28.37
C THR A 2 -1.83 9.24 -28.06
N THR A 3 -2.96 9.03 -27.42
CA THR A 3 -3.62 7.72 -27.30
C THR A 3 -3.99 7.25 -28.70
N THR A 4 -3.16 6.36 -29.27
CA THR A 4 -3.52 5.61 -30.46
C THR A 4 -4.61 4.62 -30.05
N THR A 5 -5.86 4.91 -30.41
CA THR A 5 -6.97 3.94 -30.29
C THR A 5 -6.62 2.76 -31.19
N GLY A 6 -5.99 1.73 -30.64
CA GLY A 6 -5.67 0.50 -31.33
C GLY A 6 -6.95 -0.15 -31.88
N ARG A 7 -6.91 -0.63 -33.12
CA ARG A 7 -8.04 -1.33 -33.74
C ARG A 7 -8.34 -2.60 -32.95
N THR A 8 -9.56 -2.73 -32.45
CA THR A 8 -10.00 -3.95 -31.77
C THR A 8 -10.43 -4.99 -32.81
N VAL A 9 -9.87 -6.20 -32.68
CA VAL A 9 -10.21 -7.36 -33.50
C VAL A 9 -10.95 -8.36 -32.62
N LEU A 10 -12.08 -8.89 -33.08
CA LEU A 10 -12.92 -9.81 -32.30
C LEU A 10 -12.71 -11.25 -32.72
N VAL A 11 -12.46 -12.12 -31.75
CA VAL A 11 -12.46 -13.57 -31.90
C VAL A 11 -13.73 -14.12 -31.24
N ALA A 12 -14.61 -14.71 -32.06
CA ALA A 12 -15.87 -15.32 -31.59
C ALA A 12 -16.31 -16.40 -32.60
N PRO A 13 -15.98 -17.68 -32.36
CA PRO A 13 -16.34 -18.76 -33.28
C PRO A 13 -17.83 -18.80 -33.58
N GLY A 14 -18.18 -18.87 -34.89
CA GLY A 14 -19.57 -18.89 -35.35
C GLY A 14 -20.28 -17.52 -35.41
N ARG A 15 -19.67 -16.41 -35.01
CA ARG A 15 -20.21 -15.06 -35.13
C ARG A 15 -19.80 -14.43 -36.47
N HIS A 16 -20.78 -13.94 -37.22
CA HIS A 16 -20.50 -13.25 -38.49
C HIS A 16 -19.65 -11.98 -38.27
N GLY A 17 -18.54 -11.88 -39.01
CA GLY A 17 -17.62 -10.72 -38.93
C GLY A 17 -16.58 -10.80 -37.80
N ALA A 18 -16.51 -11.91 -37.06
CA ALA A 18 -15.48 -12.22 -36.08
C ALA A 18 -14.59 -13.36 -36.60
N TYR A 19 -13.34 -13.42 -36.11
CA TYR A 19 -12.43 -14.53 -36.41
C TYR A 19 -12.85 -15.79 -35.65
N ALA A 20 -12.61 -16.94 -36.27
CA ALA A 20 -12.90 -18.23 -35.65
C ALA A 20 -11.77 -18.71 -34.73
N THR A 21 -10.53 -18.30 -35.00
CA THR A 21 -9.34 -18.63 -34.21
C THR A 21 -8.61 -17.39 -33.77
N ILE A 22 -7.84 -17.51 -32.68
CA ILE A 22 -7.01 -16.39 -32.19
C ILE A 22 -5.83 -16.19 -33.16
N GLY A 23 -5.25 -17.28 -33.70
CA GLY A 23 -4.16 -17.24 -34.65
C GLY A 23 -4.50 -16.42 -35.88
N ASP A 24 -5.68 -16.64 -36.51
CA ASP A 24 -6.11 -15.86 -37.68
C ASP A 24 -6.28 -14.37 -37.34
N ALA A 25 -6.88 -14.08 -36.17
CA ALA A 25 -7.03 -12.72 -35.70
C ALA A 25 -5.68 -12.02 -35.48
N VAL A 26 -4.70 -12.72 -34.88
CA VAL A 26 -3.34 -12.22 -34.63
C VAL A 26 -2.60 -11.96 -35.96
N LEU A 27 -2.75 -12.83 -36.97
CA LEU A 27 -2.12 -12.65 -38.28
C LEU A 27 -2.62 -11.39 -38.99
N ASP A 28 -3.91 -11.14 -38.96
CA ASP A 28 -4.54 -9.99 -39.63
C ASP A 28 -4.56 -8.69 -38.78
N ALA A 29 -4.33 -8.79 -37.49
CA ALA A 29 -4.32 -7.62 -36.60
C ALA A 29 -3.17 -6.66 -36.95
N PRO A 30 -3.39 -5.34 -37.04
CA PRO A 30 -2.29 -4.40 -37.17
C PRO A 30 -1.46 -4.34 -35.88
N ASP A 31 -0.23 -3.83 -35.99
CA ASP A 31 0.62 -3.57 -34.82
C ASP A 31 -0.06 -2.62 -33.84
N GLY A 32 0.06 -2.88 -32.54
CA GLY A 32 -0.64 -2.16 -31.49
C GLY A 32 -2.13 -2.51 -31.35
N ALA A 33 -2.64 -3.53 -32.03
CA ALA A 33 -4.05 -3.94 -31.95
C ALA A 33 -4.37 -4.68 -30.65
N CYS A 34 -5.66 -4.59 -30.27
CA CYS A 34 -6.26 -5.38 -29.19
C CYS A 34 -7.10 -6.52 -29.79
N VAL A 35 -6.78 -7.75 -29.49
CA VAL A 35 -7.57 -8.94 -29.84
C VAL A 35 -8.49 -9.27 -28.66
N SER A 36 -9.79 -8.99 -28.81
CA SER A 36 -10.82 -9.32 -27.83
C SER A 36 -11.36 -10.71 -28.10
N ILE A 37 -11.29 -11.59 -27.10
CA ILE A 37 -11.57 -13.01 -27.24
C ILE A 37 -12.84 -13.35 -26.48
N ALA A 38 -13.82 -13.91 -27.17
CA ALA A 38 -15.07 -14.37 -26.56
C ALA A 38 -14.85 -15.66 -25.73
N GLU A 39 -15.80 -15.95 -24.85
CA GLU A 39 -15.80 -17.14 -24.01
C GLU A 39 -15.53 -18.41 -24.81
N GLY A 40 -14.65 -19.29 -24.31
CA GLY A 40 -14.33 -20.55 -24.92
C GLY A 40 -12.95 -21.10 -24.60
N THR A 41 -12.73 -22.35 -25.04
CA THR A 41 -11.41 -22.99 -24.97
C THR A 41 -10.81 -23.04 -26.38
N TYR A 42 -9.61 -22.47 -26.50
CA TYR A 42 -8.87 -22.35 -27.76
C TYR A 42 -7.60 -23.22 -27.69
N ALA A 43 -7.58 -24.29 -28.45
CA ALA A 43 -6.43 -25.21 -28.52
C ALA A 43 -5.40 -24.66 -29.52
N GLU A 44 -4.72 -23.58 -29.16
CA GLU A 44 -3.82 -22.83 -30.00
C GLU A 44 -2.52 -22.47 -29.27
N THR A 45 -1.43 -22.42 -30.05
CA THR A 45 -0.15 -21.80 -29.63
C THR A 45 0.10 -20.59 -30.51
N LEU A 46 0.54 -19.48 -29.90
CA LEU A 46 0.68 -18.19 -30.57
C LEU A 46 2.10 -17.66 -30.46
N GLU A 47 2.69 -17.28 -31.59
CA GLU A 47 4.01 -16.65 -31.64
C GLU A 47 3.90 -15.20 -32.12
N PHE A 48 4.54 -14.29 -31.39
CA PHE A 48 4.59 -12.86 -31.66
C PHE A 48 6.05 -12.45 -31.90
N VAL A 49 6.36 -11.98 -33.09
CA VAL A 49 7.74 -11.60 -33.45
C VAL A 49 7.78 -10.13 -33.87
N GLY A 50 8.47 -9.30 -33.06
CA GLY A 50 8.70 -7.88 -33.34
C GLY A 50 7.44 -7.01 -33.41
N ARG A 51 6.32 -7.47 -32.83
CA ARG A 51 5.01 -6.79 -32.87
C ARG A 51 4.52 -6.46 -31.47
N GLU A 52 3.72 -5.41 -31.36
CA GLU A 52 3.00 -5.06 -30.14
C GLU A 52 1.54 -5.51 -30.26
N LEU A 53 1.09 -6.43 -29.42
CA LEU A 53 -0.28 -6.93 -29.44
C LEU A 53 -0.82 -7.11 -28.01
N THR A 54 -2.13 -6.88 -27.89
CA THR A 54 -2.87 -7.13 -26.65
C THR A 54 -3.86 -8.26 -26.88
N LEU A 55 -3.80 -9.31 -26.05
CA LEU A 55 -4.83 -10.33 -25.94
C LEU A 55 -5.69 -10.06 -24.71
N ARG A 56 -6.99 -9.98 -24.89
CA ARG A 56 -7.91 -9.66 -23.78
C ARG A 56 -9.16 -10.53 -23.86
N ALA A 57 -9.55 -11.14 -22.74
CA ALA A 57 -10.88 -11.71 -22.62
C ALA A 57 -11.95 -10.61 -22.83
N ALA A 58 -13.01 -10.93 -23.55
CA ALA A 58 -14.18 -10.05 -23.62
C ALA A 58 -14.76 -9.87 -22.21
N ASP A 59 -15.57 -8.83 -22.02
CA ASP A 59 -16.13 -8.52 -20.69
C ASP A 59 -16.79 -9.75 -20.08
N ASP A 60 -16.34 -10.14 -18.87
CA ASP A 60 -16.78 -11.30 -18.08
C ASP A 60 -16.65 -12.68 -18.76
N ALA A 61 -15.88 -12.80 -19.86
CA ALA A 61 -15.72 -14.06 -20.58
C ALA A 61 -14.65 -14.95 -19.93
N GLU A 62 -14.95 -16.21 -19.72
CA GLU A 62 -13.97 -17.23 -19.36
C GLU A 62 -13.25 -17.72 -20.63
N VAL A 63 -12.01 -17.32 -20.82
CA VAL A 63 -11.18 -17.67 -21.99
C VAL A 63 -10.03 -18.56 -21.57
N VAL A 64 -9.96 -19.75 -22.14
CA VAL A 64 -8.90 -20.72 -21.90
C VAL A 64 -8.06 -20.92 -23.17
N LEU A 65 -6.77 -20.63 -23.10
CA LEU A 65 -5.76 -21.05 -24.08
C LEU A 65 -5.16 -22.37 -23.61
N ASP A 66 -5.41 -23.44 -24.34
CA ASP A 66 -4.98 -24.79 -24.00
C ASP A 66 -3.93 -25.31 -25.00
N GLY A 67 -2.68 -25.37 -24.58
CA GLY A 67 -1.56 -25.93 -25.29
C GLY A 67 -0.95 -27.15 -24.61
N THR A 68 -1.71 -27.90 -23.80
CA THR A 68 -1.19 -29.05 -23.04
C THR A 68 -0.55 -30.14 -23.91
N GLY A 69 -0.93 -30.27 -25.16
CA GLY A 69 -0.33 -31.22 -26.14
C GLY A 69 0.73 -30.63 -27.04
N ALA A 70 1.17 -29.40 -26.86
CA ALA A 70 2.10 -28.71 -27.74
C ALA A 70 3.57 -28.86 -27.28
N ASP A 71 4.46 -28.99 -28.27
CA ASP A 71 5.93 -29.02 -28.06
C ASP A 71 6.58 -27.62 -28.07
N VAL A 72 5.77 -26.57 -28.12
CA VAL A 72 6.18 -25.16 -28.13
C VAL A 72 5.41 -24.37 -27.07
N PRO A 73 5.93 -23.23 -26.60
CA PRO A 73 5.20 -22.38 -25.63
C PRO A 73 3.82 -21.98 -26.14
N VAL A 74 2.85 -21.89 -25.23
CA VAL A 74 1.48 -21.52 -25.63
C VAL A 74 1.42 -20.08 -26.10
N LEU A 75 2.08 -19.17 -25.39
CA LEU A 75 2.32 -17.78 -25.81
C LEU A 75 3.83 -17.53 -25.86
N LEU A 76 4.34 -17.20 -27.03
CA LEU A 76 5.75 -16.90 -27.27
C LEU A 76 5.90 -15.51 -27.87
N ALA A 77 6.51 -14.57 -27.14
CA ALA A 77 6.86 -13.23 -27.63
C ALA A 77 8.37 -13.13 -27.86
N ARG A 78 8.80 -12.72 -29.05
CA ARG A 78 10.20 -12.46 -29.42
C ARG A 78 10.35 -11.05 -29.97
N GLY A 79 10.91 -10.15 -29.15
CA GLY A 79 10.92 -8.73 -29.45
C GLY A 79 9.51 -8.12 -29.47
N GLY A 80 9.41 -6.80 -29.57
CA GLY A 80 8.12 -6.11 -29.48
C GLY A 80 7.49 -6.18 -28.08
N GLY A 81 6.17 -6.30 -28.01
CA GLY A 81 5.41 -6.33 -26.77
C GLY A 81 4.18 -7.25 -26.82
N LEU A 82 3.95 -7.99 -25.75
CA LEU A 82 2.76 -8.80 -25.55
C LEU A 82 2.06 -8.39 -24.24
N ALA A 83 0.81 -7.94 -24.36
CA ALA A 83 -0.07 -7.72 -23.22
C ALA A 83 -1.17 -8.78 -23.18
N VAL A 84 -1.36 -9.41 -22.01
CA VAL A 84 -2.36 -10.47 -21.78
C VAL A 84 -3.21 -10.10 -20.58
N HIS A 85 -4.53 -10.05 -20.77
CA HIS A 85 -5.47 -9.62 -19.74
C HIS A 85 -6.61 -10.63 -19.59
N GLY A 86 -6.77 -11.16 -18.39
CA GLY A 86 -7.95 -11.96 -17.99
C GLY A 86 -8.03 -13.34 -18.67
N LEU A 87 -6.90 -13.95 -19.04
CA LEU A 87 -6.88 -15.26 -19.70
C LEU A 87 -6.44 -16.37 -18.73
N THR A 88 -6.98 -17.56 -18.95
CA THR A 88 -6.42 -18.80 -18.42
C THR A 88 -5.52 -19.45 -19.48
N VAL A 89 -4.23 -19.66 -19.16
CA VAL A 89 -3.25 -20.27 -20.08
C VAL A 89 -2.80 -21.60 -19.48
N ARG A 90 -2.96 -22.69 -20.25
CA ARG A 90 -2.57 -24.05 -19.84
C ARG A 90 -1.53 -24.60 -20.79
N ALA A 91 -0.43 -25.08 -20.24
CA ALA A 91 0.65 -25.73 -20.98
C ALA A 91 0.91 -27.15 -20.46
N GLY A 92 1.52 -27.99 -21.27
CA GLY A 92 2.04 -29.30 -20.90
C GLY A 92 3.50 -29.23 -20.45
N ASP A 93 4.40 -29.69 -21.31
CA ASP A 93 5.84 -29.81 -21.05
C ASP A 93 6.63 -28.53 -21.36
N THR A 94 6.00 -27.54 -21.97
CA THR A 94 6.62 -26.28 -22.39
C THR A 94 6.16 -25.12 -21.52
N ALA A 95 6.73 -23.92 -21.71
CA ALA A 95 6.28 -22.74 -21.00
C ALA A 95 4.85 -22.34 -21.41
N ALA A 96 4.03 -21.93 -20.45
CA ALA A 96 2.72 -21.37 -20.79
C ALA A 96 2.87 -19.97 -21.40
N VAL A 97 3.73 -19.12 -20.82
CA VAL A 97 4.07 -17.80 -21.38
C VAL A 97 5.58 -17.65 -21.41
N GLN A 98 6.12 -17.35 -22.58
CA GLN A 98 7.55 -17.09 -22.77
C GLN A 98 7.77 -15.77 -23.50
N ALA A 99 8.59 -14.89 -22.93
CA ALA A 99 9.02 -13.63 -23.53
C ALA A 99 10.55 -13.59 -23.66
N GLU A 100 11.05 -13.30 -24.87
CA GLU A 100 12.47 -13.21 -25.20
C GLU A 100 12.78 -11.83 -25.79
N ASN A 101 13.53 -11.00 -25.06
CA ASN A 101 13.84 -9.62 -25.47
C ASN A 101 12.57 -8.83 -25.87
N ALA A 102 11.48 -9.02 -25.14
CA ALA A 102 10.17 -8.47 -25.42
C ALA A 102 9.58 -7.82 -24.18
N GLU A 103 8.74 -6.81 -24.37
CA GLU A 103 7.89 -6.30 -23.30
C GLU A 103 6.80 -7.34 -22.97
N LEU A 104 6.60 -7.63 -21.69
CA LEU A 104 5.51 -8.50 -21.23
C LEU A 104 4.65 -7.78 -20.19
N THR A 105 3.37 -7.64 -20.50
CA THR A 105 2.33 -7.28 -19.54
C THR A 105 1.38 -8.46 -19.35
N LEU A 106 1.26 -8.97 -18.11
CA LEU A 106 0.35 -10.07 -17.76
C LEU A 106 -0.49 -9.66 -16.55
N THR A 107 -1.81 -9.55 -16.72
CA THR A 107 -2.69 -9.09 -15.64
C THR A 107 -3.97 -9.91 -15.53
N GLY A 108 -4.45 -10.11 -14.29
CA GLY A 108 -5.72 -10.77 -14.00
C GLY A 108 -5.85 -12.18 -14.58
N SER A 109 -4.74 -12.90 -14.74
CA SER A 109 -4.68 -14.14 -15.51
C SER A 109 -4.33 -15.34 -14.62
N THR A 110 -4.75 -16.52 -15.04
CA THR A 110 -4.36 -17.80 -14.42
C THR A 110 -3.44 -18.57 -15.34
N VAL A 111 -2.32 -19.07 -14.83
CA VAL A 111 -1.31 -19.78 -15.63
C VAL A 111 -1.00 -21.13 -14.99
N THR A 112 -1.04 -22.19 -15.77
CA THR A 112 -0.70 -23.55 -15.34
C THR A 112 0.20 -24.24 -16.36
N ALA A 113 1.10 -25.12 -15.89
CA ALA A 113 1.88 -26.01 -16.76
C ALA A 113 2.05 -27.36 -16.04
N GLU A 114 2.14 -28.48 -16.79
CA GLU A 114 2.30 -29.80 -16.17
C GLU A 114 3.76 -30.07 -15.77
N ARG A 115 4.70 -29.89 -16.68
CA ARG A 115 6.14 -30.15 -16.50
C ARG A 115 7.05 -29.04 -17.03
N GLY A 116 6.48 -27.98 -17.60
CA GLY A 116 7.19 -26.79 -18.02
C GLY A 116 7.13 -25.66 -16.97
N PRO A 117 7.90 -24.58 -17.17
CA PRO A 117 7.74 -23.36 -16.38
C PRO A 117 6.41 -22.68 -16.74
N ALA A 118 5.74 -22.04 -15.77
CA ALA A 118 4.51 -21.31 -16.09
C ALA A 118 4.83 -20.05 -16.91
N VAL A 119 5.70 -19.16 -16.38
CA VAL A 119 6.08 -17.92 -17.06
C VAL A 119 7.60 -17.81 -17.10
N THR A 120 8.16 -17.57 -18.28
CA THR A 120 9.59 -17.34 -18.47
C THR A 120 9.82 -16.03 -19.21
N VAL A 121 10.63 -15.13 -18.66
CA VAL A 121 11.01 -13.86 -19.28
C VAL A 121 12.54 -13.78 -19.34
N ARG A 122 13.08 -13.61 -20.52
CA ARG A 122 14.53 -13.56 -20.78
C ARG A 122 14.93 -12.35 -21.59
N GLY A 123 15.99 -11.69 -21.15
CA GLY A 123 16.60 -10.54 -21.83
C GLY A 123 15.89 -9.22 -21.55
N PRO A 124 16.43 -8.13 -22.08
CA PRO A 124 15.94 -6.79 -21.81
C PRO A 124 14.55 -6.58 -22.40
N GLY A 125 13.63 -6.13 -21.57
CA GLY A 125 12.26 -5.76 -21.91
C GLY A 125 11.51 -5.35 -20.64
N PRO A 126 10.63 -4.33 -20.71
CA PRO A 126 9.81 -3.96 -19.57
C PRO A 126 8.90 -5.11 -19.15
N LEU A 127 8.82 -5.38 -17.84
CA LEU A 127 7.98 -6.42 -17.29
C LEU A 127 6.91 -5.83 -16.37
N THR A 128 5.67 -6.21 -16.60
CA THR A 128 4.55 -5.93 -15.69
C THR A 128 3.72 -7.18 -15.49
N ILE A 129 3.78 -7.78 -14.31
CA ILE A 129 2.92 -8.93 -13.94
C ILE A 129 2.12 -8.52 -12.70
N ARG A 130 0.78 -8.53 -12.80
CA ARG A 130 -0.11 -8.13 -11.70
C ARG A 130 -1.33 -9.03 -11.60
N ASP A 131 -1.73 -9.33 -10.37
CA ASP A 131 -2.96 -10.09 -10.09
C ASP A 131 -3.01 -11.43 -10.85
N VAL A 132 -1.89 -12.16 -10.83
CA VAL A 132 -1.72 -13.43 -11.57
C VAL A 132 -1.65 -14.60 -10.59
N THR A 133 -2.35 -15.68 -10.92
CA THR A 133 -2.27 -16.94 -10.19
C THR A 133 -1.52 -17.98 -11.03
N ILE A 134 -0.48 -18.58 -10.45
CA ILE A 134 0.34 -19.64 -11.08
C ILE A 134 0.21 -20.89 -10.22
N THR A 135 -0.14 -22.01 -10.84
CA THR A 135 -0.26 -23.30 -10.14
C THR A 135 0.23 -24.46 -11.00
N GLY A 136 0.78 -25.51 -10.35
CA GLY A 136 1.03 -26.81 -10.96
C GLY A 136 2.21 -26.85 -11.96
N ALA A 137 3.06 -25.85 -12.03
CA ALA A 137 4.21 -25.80 -12.96
C ALA A 137 5.45 -26.51 -12.39
N GLU A 138 6.48 -26.75 -13.22
CA GLU A 138 7.80 -27.13 -12.72
C GLU A 138 8.45 -25.95 -11.98
N HIS A 139 8.51 -24.79 -12.62
CA HIS A 139 8.90 -23.51 -12.03
C HIS A 139 7.74 -22.50 -12.20
N GLY A 140 7.51 -21.68 -11.17
CA GLY A 140 6.45 -20.70 -11.26
C GLY A 140 6.80 -19.54 -12.21
N LEU A 141 7.72 -18.67 -11.81
CA LEU A 141 8.13 -17.50 -12.58
C LEU A 141 9.65 -17.44 -12.71
N VAL A 142 10.15 -17.39 -13.92
CA VAL A 142 11.59 -17.33 -14.24
C VAL A 142 11.89 -15.98 -14.90
N LEU A 143 12.72 -15.15 -14.24
CA LEU A 143 13.09 -13.80 -14.67
C LEU A 143 14.61 -13.71 -14.85
N GLU A 144 15.08 -13.59 -16.07
CA GLU A 144 16.50 -13.58 -16.42
C GLU A 144 16.86 -12.36 -17.28
N GLY A 145 17.74 -11.47 -16.77
CA GLY A 145 18.22 -10.29 -17.51
C GLY A 145 17.13 -9.23 -17.77
N THR A 146 16.06 -9.24 -17.02
CA THR A 146 14.91 -8.35 -17.18
C THR A 146 14.70 -7.44 -15.96
N SER A 147 14.00 -6.33 -16.15
CA SER A 147 13.57 -5.40 -15.10
C SER A 147 12.07 -5.13 -15.20
N GLY A 148 11.48 -4.66 -14.12
CA GLY A 148 10.07 -4.30 -14.09
C GLY A 148 9.38 -4.65 -12.76
N VAL A 149 8.06 -4.81 -12.80
CA VAL A 149 7.24 -4.96 -11.59
C VAL A 149 6.45 -6.26 -11.63
N VAL A 150 6.54 -7.02 -10.53
CA VAL A 150 5.72 -8.19 -10.24
C VAL A 150 4.96 -7.91 -8.95
N GLU A 151 3.65 -7.80 -9.02
CA GLU A 151 2.82 -7.35 -7.91
C GLU A 151 1.58 -8.23 -7.73
N ASN A 152 1.28 -8.58 -6.48
CA ASN A 152 0.10 -9.40 -6.13
C ASN A 152 0.01 -10.73 -6.90
N VAL A 153 1.16 -11.41 -7.06
CA VAL A 153 1.22 -12.71 -7.74
C VAL A 153 1.17 -13.83 -6.72
N THR A 154 0.31 -14.81 -6.97
CA THR A 154 0.22 -16.03 -6.17
C THR A 154 0.82 -17.20 -6.94
N ILE A 155 1.83 -17.86 -6.37
CA ILE A 155 2.45 -19.08 -6.90
C ILE A 155 2.22 -20.19 -5.88
N ASP A 156 1.54 -21.25 -6.29
CA ASP A 156 1.23 -22.37 -5.41
C ASP A 156 1.43 -23.73 -6.07
N ASN A 157 1.94 -24.70 -5.31
CA ASN A 157 2.11 -26.10 -5.74
C ASN A 157 2.94 -26.27 -7.03
N VAL A 158 4.16 -25.73 -7.05
CA VAL A 158 5.13 -25.95 -8.14
C VAL A 158 6.13 -27.05 -7.77
N ALA A 159 6.53 -27.83 -8.77
CA ALA A 159 7.37 -29.02 -8.54
C ALA A 159 8.80 -28.70 -8.11
N ALA A 160 9.35 -27.57 -8.52
CA ALA A 160 10.69 -27.12 -8.16
C ALA A 160 10.66 -25.74 -7.50
N ASP A 161 11.16 -24.70 -8.15
CA ASP A 161 11.28 -23.36 -7.56
C ASP A 161 10.07 -22.49 -7.85
N GLY A 162 9.62 -21.72 -6.86
CA GLY A 162 8.51 -20.80 -7.03
C GLY A 162 8.88 -19.61 -7.92
N LEU A 163 9.91 -18.88 -7.53
CA LEU A 163 10.47 -17.71 -8.22
C LEU A 163 11.95 -17.90 -8.47
N ILE A 164 12.39 -17.62 -9.70
CA ILE A 164 13.80 -17.60 -10.09
C ILE A 164 14.11 -16.21 -10.65
N VAL A 165 15.14 -15.54 -10.12
CA VAL A 165 15.63 -14.24 -10.60
C VAL A 165 17.12 -14.34 -10.85
N GLY A 166 17.54 -14.19 -12.09
CA GLY A 166 18.93 -14.45 -12.49
C GLY A 166 19.45 -13.56 -13.59
N LEU A 167 20.72 -13.79 -13.96
CA LEU A 167 21.39 -13.13 -15.09
C LEU A 167 21.33 -11.59 -15.01
N GLY A 168 21.57 -11.02 -13.82
CA GLY A 168 21.58 -9.58 -13.62
C GLY A 168 20.20 -8.93 -13.61
N ALA A 169 19.12 -9.69 -13.53
CA ALA A 169 17.76 -9.16 -13.44
C ALA A 169 17.57 -8.37 -12.12
N ASP A 170 16.81 -7.28 -12.20
CA ASP A 170 16.53 -6.38 -11.08
C ASP A 170 15.04 -6.02 -10.90
N PRO A 171 14.13 -7.00 -11.00
CA PRO A 171 12.70 -6.72 -10.85
C PRO A 171 12.35 -6.29 -9.43
N VAL A 172 11.23 -5.57 -9.32
CA VAL A 172 10.59 -5.25 -8.04
C VAL A 172 9.42 -6.22 -7.82
N LEU A 173 9.54 -7.07 -6.79
CA LEU A 173 8.54 -8.04 -6.38
C LEU A 173 7.80 -7.50 -5.17
N ARG A 174 6.48 -7.26 -5.27
CA ARG A 174 5.65 -6.71 -4.19
C ARG A 174 4.44 -7.57 -3.89
N SER A 175 4.17 -7.76 -2.61
CA SER A 175 2.95 -8.44 -2.14
C SER A 175 2.71 -9.81 -2.78
N CYS A 176 3.76 -10.50 -3.21
CA CYS A 176 3.66 -11.81 -3.81
C CYS A 176 3.56 -12.90 -2.74
N THR A 177 2.79 -13.95 -3.03
CA THR A 177 2.68 -15.14 -2.18
C THR A 177 3.20 -16.35 -2.93
N VAL A 178 4.19 -17.03 -2.35
CA VAL A 178 4.82 -18.23 -2.94
C VAL A 178 4.71 -19.36 -1.93
N SER A 179 4.07 -20.46 -2.30
CA SER A 179 3.84 -21.57 -1.37
C SER A 179 3.82 -22.93 -2.07
N GLY A 180 4.10 -23.99 -1.31
CA GLY A 180 4.01 -25.35 -1.83
C GLY A 180 5.06 -25.68 -2.91
N CYS A 181 6.26 -25.10 -2.82
CA CYS A 181 7.34 -25.36 -3.77
C CYS A 181 8.10 -26.64 -3.39
N GLY A 182 8.35 -27.52 -4.35
CA GLY A 182 9.11 -28.75 -4.13
C GLY A 182 10.58 -28.50 -3.77
N GLN A 183 11.16 -27.39 -4.19
CA GLN A 183 12.51 -26.96 -3.86
C GLN A 183 12.45 -25.60 -3.12
N ARG A 184 12.88 -24.51 -3.74
CA ARG A 184 13.03 -23.20 -3.11
C ARG A 184 11.81 -22.30 -3.40
N GLY A 185 11.52 -21.40 -2.48
CA GLY A 185 10.51 -20.39 -2.72
C GLY A 185 11.01 -19.30 -3.67
N LEU A 186 12.19 -18.74 -3.39
CA LEU A 186 12.87 -17.75 -4.25
C LEU A 186 14.34 -18.14 -4.43
N TYR A 187 14.79 -18.16 -5.66
CA TYR A 187 16.20 -18.35 -6.03
C TYR A 187 16.74 -17.13 -6.75
N VAL A 188 17.73 -16.46 -6.16
CA VAL A 188 18.39 -15.26 -6.72
C VAL A 188 19.82 -15.64 -7.08
N TYR A 189 20.19 -15.51 -8.35
CA TYR A 189 21.50 -15.98 -8.82
C TYR A 189 22.11 -15.12 -9.93
N GLN A 190 23.43 -15.27 -10.13
CA GLN A 190 24.19 -14.64 -11.23
C GLN A 190 23.99 -13.12 -11.32
N HIS A 191 24.45 -12.41 -10.28
CA HIS A 191 24.45 -10.93 -10.20
C HIS A 191 23.05 -10.29 -10.21
N ALA A 192 22.00 -11.03 -9.91
CA ALA A 192 20.67 -10.48 -9.83
C ALA A 192 20.50 -9.59 -8.58
N ARG A 193 19.68 -8.53 -8.71
CA ARG A 193 19.45 -7.51 -7.67
C ARG A 193 17.97 -7.21 -7.48
N PRO A 194 17.10 -8.20 -7.31
CA PRO A 194 15.69 -7.92 -7.11
C PRO A 194 15.45 -7.15 -5.80
N THR A 195 14.43 -6.30 -5.82
CA THR A 195 13.83 -5.75 -4.61
C THR A 195 12.58 -6.56 -4.28
N VAL A 196 12.55 -7.18 -3.09
CA VAL A 196 11.46 -8.05 -2.63
C VAL A 196 10.82 -7.40 -1.40
N GLU A 197 9.60 -6.96 -1.52
CA GLU A 197 8.90 -6.20 -0.49
C GLU A 197 7.54 -6.82 -0.14
N ASN A 198 7.27 -6.97 1.16
CA ASN A 198 5.98 -7.46 1.68
C ASN A 198 5.54 -8.80 1.08
N CYS A 199 6.49 -9.67 0.69
CA CYS A 199 6.20 -10.97 0.11
C CYS A 199 6.06 -12.04 1.21
N ARG A 200 5.33 -13.11 0.89
CA ARG A 200 5.16 -14.27 1.76
C ARG A 200 5.64 -15.53 1.05
N ILE A 201 6.60 -16.22 1.65
CA ILE A 201 7.15 -17.48 1.14
C ILE A 201 6.91 -18.55 2.19
N SER A 202 6.31 -19.68 1.81
CA SER A 202 5.99 -20.73 2.78
C SER A 202 5.93 -22.12 2.16
N ARG A 203 6.06 -23.16 3.02
CA ARG A 203 5.93 -24.57 2.65
C ARG A 203 6.86 -24.96 1.49
N THR A 204 8.15 -24.68 1.64
CA THR A 204 9.18 -25.04 0.66
C THR A 204 9.86 -26.35 1.01
N GLY A 205 10.15 -27.18 0.00
CA GLY A 205 10.80 -28.48 0.16
C GLY A 205 12.28 -28.39 0.51
N GLN A 206 12.90 -27.23 0.29
CA GLN A 206 14.28 -26.88 0.63
C GLN A 206 14.28 -25.52 1.34
N ALA A 207 15.22 -24.63 0.99
CA ALA A 207 15.29 -23.29 1.55
C ALA A 207 14.11 -22.40 1.11
N GLY A 208 13.74 -21.45 1.97
CA GLY A 208 12.76 -20.44 1.58
C GLY A 208 13.29 -19.50 0.50
N ILE A 209 14.42 -18.84 0.78
CA ILE A 209 15.13 -17.95 -0.16
C ILE A 209 16.59 -18.40 -0.24
N VAL A 210 17.13 -18.46 -1.46
CA VAL A 210 18.57 -18.71 -1.69
C VAL A 210 19.14 -17.57 -2.52
N VAL A 211 20.24 -16.98 -2.05
CA VAL A 211 21.02 -15.94 -2.74
C VAL A 211 22.37 -16.52 -3.10
N ALA A 212 22.70 -16.56 -4.39
CA ALA A 212 23.90 -17.21 -4.89
C ALA A 212 24.59 -16.40 -6.00
N HIS A 213 25.84 -16.79 -6.32
CA HIS A 213 26.58 -16.28 -7.48
C HIS A 213 26.69 -14.76 -7.56
N ARG A 214 27.14 -14.12 -6.46
CA ARG A 214 27.39 -12.67 -6.36
C ARG A 214 26.14 -11.82 -6.58
N SER A 215 24.99 -12.30 -6.16
CA SER A 215 23.74 -11.56 -6.21
C SER A 215 23.60 -10.67 -4.96
N GLU A 216 22.84 -9.58 -5.10
CA GLU A 216 22.69 -8.55 -4.07
C GLU A 216 21.21 -8.12 -3.95
N PRO A 217 20.29 -8.99 -3.53
CA PRO A 217 18.89 -8.62 -3.38
C PRO A 217 18.66 -7.66 -2.22
N VAL A 218 17.57 -6.90 -2.31
CA VAL A 218 17.00 -6.15 -1.19
C VAL A 218 15.73 -6.86 -0.76
N LEU A 219 15.76 -7.50 0.42
CA LEU A 219 14.61 -8.19 1.02
C LEU A 219 14.07 -7.32 2.16
N ARG A 220 12.83 -6.86 2.06
CA ARG A 220 12.18 -6.02 3.05
C ARG A 220 10.85 -6.58 3.47
N ARG A 221 10.59 -6.62 4.77
CA ARG A 221 9.29 -7.03 5.34
C ARG A 221 8.72 -8.29 4.68
N THR A 222 9.59 -9.22 4.34
CA THR A 222 9.24 -10.48 3.69
C THR A 222 9.19 -11.60 4.72
N SER A 223 8.09 -12.36 4.72
CA SER A 223 7.89 -13.48 5.63
C SER A 223 8.31 -14.80 4.96
N VAL A 224 9.12 -15.59 5.66
CA VAL A 224 9.52 -16.94 5.24
C VAL A 224 9.15 -17.93 6.33
N ARG A 225 8.25 -18.87 6.02
CA ARG A 225 7.73 -19.84 6.99
C ARG A 225 7.72 -21.26 6.42
N ASP A 226 7.77 -22.23 7.31
CA ASP A 226 7.60 -23.66 6.98
C ASP A 226 8.56 -24.17 5.88
N ALA A 227 9.81 -23.72 5.89
CA ALA A 227 10.85 -24.22 5.00
C ALA A 227 11.46 -25.52 5.58
N ARG A 228 11.60 -26.56 4.75
CA ARG A 228 12.29 -27.82 5.14
C ARG A 228 13.81 -27.70 5.19
N GLY A 229 14.36 -26.58 4.78
CA GLY A 229 15.78 -26.22 4.89
C GLY A 229 15.94 -24.89 5.62
N VAL A 230 16.96 -24.12 5.22
CA VAL A 230 17.25 -22.77 5.72
C VAL A 230 16.13 -21.82 5.33
N GLY A 231 15.79 -20.87 6.19
CA GLY A 231 14.81 -19.84 5.83
C GLY A 231 15.35 -18.93 4.72
N ILE A 232 16.44 -18.20 4.99
CA ILE A 232 17.17 -17.37 4.01
C ILE A 232 18.63 -17.81 4.01
N ASP A 233 19.12 -18.28 2.88
CA ASP A 233 20.49 -18.77 2.68
C ASP A 233 21.27 -17.86 1.75
N VAL A 234 22.32 -17.20 2.26
CA VAL A 234 23.16 -16.28 1.48
C VAL A 234 24.52 -16.91 1.28
N GLY A 235 24.83 -17.27 0.04
CA GLY A 235 26.06 -17.92 -0.35
C GLY A 235 27.28 -16.99 -0.40
N PRO A 236 28.47 -17.56 -0.72
CA PRO A 236 29.72 -16.81 -0.73
C PRO A 236 29.74 -15.69 -1.77
N ASN A 237 30.37 -14.58 -1.40
CA ASN A 237 30.50 -13.36 -2.20
C ASN A 237 29.15 -12.77 -2.66
N CYS A 238 28.06 -13.08 -1.96
CA CYS A 238 26.76 -12.46 -2.13
C CYS A 238 26.58 -11.32 -1.14
N GLY A 239 25.91 -10.28 -1.55
CA GLY A 239 25.61 -9.10 -0.73
C GLY A 239 24.11 -8.85 -0.63
N GLY A 240 23.75 -7.59 -0.43
CA GLY A 240 22.37 -7.13 -0.37
C GLY A 240 21.92 -6.77 1.04
N LEU A 241 20.64 -6.51 1.18
CA LEU A 241 20.01 -6.07 2.44
C LEU A 241 18.87 -7.01 2.82
N ILE A 242 18.87 -7.48 4.05
CA ILE A 242 17.76 -8.23 4.66
C ILE A 242 17.23 -7.39 5.81
N GLU A 243 16.11 -6.70 5.60
CA GLU A 243 15.56 -5.72 6.52
C GLU A 243 14.14 -6.11 6.97
N ALA A 244 13.92 -6.16 8.27
CA ALA A 244 12.62 -6.45 8.87
C ALA A 244 11.93 -7.71 8.31
N CYS A 245 12.70 -8.75 7.97
CA CYS A 245 12.18 -10.02 7.49
C CYS A 245 11.80 -10.94 8.65
N ASP A 246 10.64 -11.58 8.55
CA ASP A 246 10.12 -12.52 9.53
C ASP A 246 10.35 -13.96 9.07
N VAL A 247 11.32 -14.64 9.69
CA VAL A 247 11.72 -16.00 9.32
C VAL A 247 11.50 -16.95 10.49
N GLY A 248 10.69 -17.97 10.29
CA GLY A 248 10.39 -18.93 11.35
C GLY A 248 9.81 -20.25 10.86
N ASN A 249 9.74 -21.21 11.79
CA ASN A 249 9.32 -22.59 11.53
C ASN A 249 10.12 -23.24 10.38
N THR A 250 11.45 -23.12 10.43
CA THR A 250 12.38 -23.70 9.45
C THR A 250 13.12 -24.87 10.09
N ALA A 251 13.43 -25.91 9.31
CA ALA A 251 14.15 -27.09 9.82
C ALA A 251 15.66 -26.83 10.10
N GLU A 252 16.21 -25.80 9.47
CA GLU A 252 17.58 -25.31 9.63
C GLU A 252 17.56 -23.83 10.10
N PRO A 253 18.70 -23.16 10.32
CA PRO A 253 18.73 -21.78 10.78
C PRO A 253 17.80 -20.85 9.99
N ALA A 254 17.17 -19.92 10.68
CA ALA A 254 16.29 -18.94 10.06
C ALA A 254 17.02 -18.16 8.94
N ILE A 255 18.23 -17.65 9.24
CA ILE A 255 19.09 -16.97 8.28
C ILE A 255 20.50 -17.59 8.38
N ARG A 256 21.05 -17.97 7.25
CA ARG A 256 22.44 -18.45 7.14
C ARG A 256 23.20 -17.51 6.19
N LEU A 257 24.31 -16.96 6.69
CA LEU A 257 25.24 -16.18 5.89
C LEU A 257 26.55 -16.97 5.76
N ASP A 258 27.04 -17.15 4.54
CA ASP A 258 28.39 -17.68 4.31
C ASP A 258 29.44 -16.71 4.89
N ALA A 259 30.60 -17.23 5.30
CA ALA A 259 31.68 -16.41 5.88
C ALA A 259 32.22 -15.33 4.91
N ALA A 260 32.09 -15.54 3.61
CA ALA A 260 32.47 -14.59 2.57
C ALA A 260 31.29 -13.73 2.06
N ALA A 261 30.11 -13.84 2.66
CA ALA A 261 28.96 -13.01 2.32
C ALA A 261 29.12 -11.60 2.91
N THR A 262 28.66 -10.59 2.18
CA THR A 262 28.67 -9.18 2.59
C THR A 262 27.26 -8.63 2.81
N ALA A 263 26.25 -9.50 2.87
CA ALA A 263 24.88 -9.10 3.08
C ALA A 263 24.67 -8.49 4.48
N GLU A 264 23.97 -7.38 4.53
CA GLU A 264 23.60 -6.71 5.77
C GLU A 264 22.25 -7.23 6.27
N VAL A 265 22.21 -7.67 7.53
CA VAL A 265 20.96 -8.09 8.17
C VAL A 265 20.58 -7.04 9.21
N VAL A 266 19.51 -6.31 8.92
CA VAL A 266 18.93 -5.30 9.81
C VAL A 266 17.69 -5.91 10.46
N THR A 267 17.87 -6.38 11.68
CA THR A 267 16.75 -6.79 12.53
C THR A 267 16.26 -5.57 13.29
N GLU A 268 14.98 -5.24 13.16
CA GLU A 268 14.39 -4.28 14.10
C GLU A 268 14.55 -4.80 15.53
N PRO A 269 14.79 -3.93 16.53
CA PRO A 269 14.93 -4.37 17.91
C PRO A 269 13.68 -5.15 18.32
N ALA A 270 13.90 -6.27 19.02
CA ALA A 270 12.96 -7.34 19.34
C ALA A 270 11.74 -6.96 20.21
N SER A 271 11.08 -5.84 19.93
CA SER A 271 9.84 -5.44 20.58
C SER A 271 8.56 -5.69 19.74
N VAL A 272 8.65 -6.28 18.55
CA VAL A 272 7.49 -6.56 17.68
C VAL A 272 7.60 -7.99 17.09
N LEU A 273 7.89 -8.99 17.92
CA LEU A 273 7.81 -10.40 17.52
C LEU A 273 6.63 -11.10 18.21
N SER A 274 5.45 -10.70 17.83
CA SER A 274 4.27 -11.56 17.88
C SER A 274 3.62 -11.42 16.52
N GLY A 275 3.50 -12.51 15.77
CA GLY A 275 3.06 -12.67 14.38
C GLY A 275 1.88 -11.84 13.88
N SER A 276 1.99 -10.55 13.91
CA SER A 276 0.98 -9.63 13.38
C SER A 276 1.29 -9.30 11.93
N SER A 277 0.28 -9.38 11.07
CA SER A 277 0.36 -8.91 9.69
C SER A 277 0.70 -7.40 9.67
N PRO A 278 1.20 -6.82 8.56
CA PRO A 278 1.37 -5.37 8.45
C PRO A 278 0.09 -4.60 8.83
N LEU A 279 -1.05 -5.19 8.56
CA LEU A 279 -2.36 -4.70 9.00
C LEU A 279 -2.49 -4.73 10.52
N ASP A 280 -2.10 -5.84 11.18
CA ASP A 280 -2.16 -5.96 12.63
C ASP A 280 -1.19 -4.99 13.32
N ALA A 281 -0.02 -4.74 12.73
CA ALA A 281 0.92 -3.73 13.22
C ALA A 281 0.30 -2.32 13.18
N LEU A 282 -0.36 -1.96 12.08
CA LEU A 282 -1.06 -0.67 11.96
C LEU A 282 -2.26 -0.56 12.91
N LEU A 283 -2.99 -1.66 13.14
CA LEU A 283 -4.05 -1.71 14.13
C LEU A 283 -3.49 -1.60 15.55
N THR A 284 -2.33 -2.20 15.83
CA THR A 284 -1.61 -2.06 17.10
C THR A 284 -1.13 -0.62 17.31
N ASP A 285 -0.62 0.04 16.28
CA ASP A 285 -0.25 1.46 16.31
C ASP A 285 -1.46 2.34 16.60
N LEU A 286 -2.60 2.05 15.98
CA LEU A 286 -3.86 2.73 16.23
C LEU A 286 -4.31 2.54 17.69
N ASP A 287 -4.29 1.31 18.19
CA ASP A 287 -4.63 1.01 19.58
C ASP A 287 -3.68 1.65 20.57
N GLY A 288 -2.43 1.68 20.21
CA GLY A 288 -1.41 2.36 20.96
C GLY A 288 -1.65 3.87 21.09
N MET A 289 -2.44 4.55 20.26
CA MET A 289 -2.75 5.98 20.46
C MET A 289 -3.41 6.19 21.82
N VAL A 290 -3.11 7.30 22.46
CA VAL A 290 -3.73 7.62 23.75
C VAL A 290 -5.21 7.95 23.53
N GLY A 291 -6.09 7.42 24.36
CA GLY A 291 -7.53 7.69 24.29
C GLY A 291 -8.20 7.22 23.01
N LEU A 292 -9.17 7.97 22.52
CA LEU A 292 -9.91 7.76 21.27
C LEU A 292 -10.64 6.41 21.16
N PRO A 293 -11.30 5.87 22.20
CA PRO A 293 -11.88 4.53 22.14
C PRO A 293 -12.95 4.40 21.06
N GLY A 294 -13.81 5.40 20.88
CA GLY A 294 -14.83 5.44 19.84
C GLY A 294 -14.22 5.44 18.43
N VAL A 295 -13.21 6.28 18.20
CA VAL A 295 -12.52 6.37 16.90
C VAL A 295 -11.84 5.04 16.54
N LYS A 296 -11.17 4.40 17.50
CA LYS A 296 -10.52 3.09 17.31
C LYS A 296 -11.53 2.00 16.93
N ALA A 297 -12.65 1.94 17.65
CA ALA A 297 -13.71 0.98 17.37
C ALA A 297 -14.29 1.18 15.96
N GLU A 298 -14.53 2.44 15.57
CA GLU A 298 -15.05 2.79 14.25
C GLU A 298 -14.08 2.44 13.11
N VAL A 299 -12.78 2.75 13.25
CA VAL A 299 -11.77 2.40 12.25
C VAL A 299 -11.63 0.88 12.14
N ARG A 300 -11.67 0.14 13.25
CA ARG A 300 -11.66 -1.34 13.22
C ARG A 300 -12.87 -1.91 12.49
N SER A 301 -14.06 -1.40 12.78
CA SER A 301 -15.29 -1.82 12.08
C SER A 301 -15.20 -1.61 10.56
N LEU A 302 -14.61 -0.49 10.11
CA LEU A 302 -14.38 -0.23 8.68
C LEU A 302 -13.37 -1.21 8.07
N VAL A 303 -12.29 -1.54 8.79
CA VAL A 303 -11.30 -2.53 8.36
C VAL A 303 -11.94 -3.91 8.22
N ASP A 304 -12.73 -4.34 9.21
CA ASP A 304 -13.44 -5.64 9.18
C ASP A 304 -14.41 -5.72 8.00
N GLU A 305 -15.16 -4.64 7.72
CA GLU A 305 -16.08 -4.57 6.59
C GLU A 305 -15.36 -4.71 5.24
N ILE A 306 -14.23 -4.01 5.08
CA ILE A 306 -13.38 -4.08 3.88
C ILE A 306 -12.84 -5.51 3.70
N GLN A 307 -12.35 -6.15 4.77
CA GLN A 307 -11.85 -7.52 4.71
C GLN A 307 -12.94 -8.51 4.30
N VAL A 308 -14.12 -8.42 4.91
CA VAL A 308 -15.25 -9.29 4.57
C VAL A 308 -15.65 -9.12 3.12
N ASN A 309 -15.71 -7.89 2.60
CA ASN A 309 -16.02 -7.64 1.20
C ASN A 309 -14.93 -8.17 0.25
N SER A 310 -13.66 -8.09 0.63
CA SER A 310 -12.57 -8.72 -0.11
C SER A 310 -12.76 -10.26 -0.19
N TRP A 311 -13.16 -10.90 0.92
CA TRP A 311 -13.45 -12.35 0.91
C TRP A 311 -14.68 -12.70 0.08
N ARG A 312 -15.73 -11.87 0.12
CA ARG A 312 -16.94 -12.06 -0.71
C ARG A 312 -16.61 -11.96 -2.20
N SER A 313 -15.83 -10.95 -2.59
CA SER A 313 -15.34 -10.77 -3.97
C SER A 313 -14.56 -11.98 -4.46
N ARG A 314 -13.62 -12.49 -3.64
CA ARG A 314 -12.83 -13.70 -3.96
C ARG A 314 -13.69 -14.96 -4.07
N ALA A 315 -14.81 -15.01 -3.36
CA ALA A 315 -15.78 -16.10 -3.44
C ALA A 315 -16.79 -15.95 -4.59
N GLY A 316 -16.63 -14.94 -5.46
CA GLY A 316 -17.56 -14.66 -6.56
C GLY A 316 -18.93 -14.14 -6.10
N LEU A 317 -19.02 -13.64 -4.85
CA LEU A 317 -20.27 -13.10 -4.31
C LEU A 317 -20.35 -11.59 -4.57
N SER A 318 -21.55 -11.10 -4.84
CA SER A 318 -21.80 -9.67 -5.00
C SER A 318 -21.33 -8.89 -3.76
N THR A 319 -20.49 -7.88 -3.98
CA THR A 319 -20.09 -6.89 -2.99
C THR A 319 -20.81 -5.59 -3.28
N GLY A 320 -21.42 -4.96 -2.25
CA GLY A 320 -21.95 -3.60 -2.41
C GLY A 320 -20.79 -2.64 -2.69
N ALA A 321 -21.05 -1.58 -3.45
CA ALA A 321 -20.08 -0.52 -3.63
C ALA A 321 -19.80 0.15 -2.28
N LEU A 322 -18.55 0.06 -1.81
CA LEU A 322 -18.09 0.69 -0.58
C LEU A 322 -17.52 2.08 -0.89
N SER A 323 -18.05 3.07 -0.22
CA SER A 323 -17.42 4.39 -0.19
C SER A 323 -16.42 4.43 0.98
N HIS A 324 -15.18 4.83 0.69
CA HIS A 324 -14.13 5.02 1.71
C HIS A 324 -14.04 6.47 2.20
N HIS A 325 -15.00 7.31 1.80
CA HIS A 325 -15.04 8.71 2.20
C HIS A 325 -15.58 8.85 3.62
N LEU A 326 -14.91 9.64 4.46
CA LEU A 326 -15.23 9.79 5.88
C LEU A 326 -15.32 11.26 6.28
N ILE A 327 -16.13 11.52 7.32
CA ILE A 327 -16.20 12.80 8.00
C ILE A 327 -15.53 12.64 9.36
N PHE A 328 -14.56 13.51 9.67
CA PHE A 328 -13.91 13.58 10.97
C PHE A 328 -14.35 14.86 11.69
N ALA A 329 -15.23 14.69 12.66
CA ALA A 329 -15.81 15.79 13.43
C ALA A 329 -15.23 15.84 14.85
N GLY A 330 -14.75 17.00 15.31
CA GLY A 330 -14.22 17.15 16.67
C GLY A 330 -13.38 18.41 16.87
N ALA A 331 -13.04 18.69 18.10
CA ALA A 331 -12.25 19.85 18.52
C ALA A 331 -10.81 19.81 17.93
N PRO A 332 -10.07 20.93 17.94
CA PRO A 332 -8.70 20.96 17.47
C PRO A 332 -7.78 20.11 18.35
N GLY A 333 -6.75 19.53 17.76
CA GLY A 333 -5.76 18.74 18.50
C GLY A 333 -6.25 17.38 19.03
N THR A 334 -7.41 16.88 18.60
CA THR A 334 -7.95 15.56 18.98
C THR A 334 -7.39 14.39 18.16
N GLY A 335 -6.44 14.61 17.24
CA GLY A 335 -5.75 13.56 16.50
C GLY A 335 -6.34 13.22 15.12
N LYS A 336 -7.29 14.01 14.58
CA LYS A 336 -7.95 13.78 13.28
C LYS A 336 -6.96 13.48 12.15
N THR A 337 -5.97 14.34 11.92
CA THR A 337 -4.96 14.16 10.86
C THR A 337 -4.11 12.91 11.09
N THR A 338 -3.77 12.59 12.34
CA THR A 338 -2.99 11.39 12.68
C THR A 338 -3.76 10.11 12.34
N VAL A 339 -5.02 10.04 12.74
CA VAL A 339 -5.90 8.89 12.44
C VAL A 339 -6.14 8.77 10.93
N ALA A 340 -6.33 9.89 10.22
CA ALA A 340 -6.50 9.89 8.76
C ALA A 340 -5.29 9.31 8.03
N ARG A 341 -4.07 9.65 8.48
CA ARG A 341 -2.83 9.06 7.94
C ARG A 341 -2.73 7.56 8.21
N THR A 342 -3.10 7.11 9.40
CA THR A 342 -3.13 5.69 9.76
C THR A 342 -4.19 4.95 8.93
N TYR A 343 -5.37 5.53 8.75
CA TYR A 343 -6.43 4.96 7.91
C TYR A 343 -5.99 4.81 6.45
N GLY A 344 -5.29 5.79 5.88
CA GLY A 344 -4.72 5.67 4.54
C GLY A 344 -3.72 4.52 4.39
N LYS A 345 -2.88 4.29 5.42
CA LYS A 345 -1.99 3.13 5.45
C LYS A 345 -2.76 1.81 5.54
N LEU A 346 -3.83 1.76 6.35
CA LEU A 346 -4.70 0.60 6.46
C LEU A 346 -5.38 0.26 5.13
N LEU A 347 -5.91 1.26 4.41
CA LEU A 347 -6.51 1.07 3.09
C LEU A 347 -5.51 0.54 2.06
N ARG A 348 -4.24 0.96 2.13
CA ARG A 348 -3.17 0.42 1.29
C ARG A 348 -2.87 -1.04 1.60
N GLU A 349 -2.72 -1.39 2.88
CA GLU A 349 -2.43 -2.77 3.29
C GLU A 349 -3.60 -3.72 3.00
N LEU A 350 -4.82 -3.20 2.96
CA LEU A 350 -6.02 -3.93 2.54
C LEU A 350 -6.18 -4.04 1.01
N GLY A 351 -5.28 -3.41 0.24
CA GLY A 351 -5.31 -3.43 -1.23
C GLY A 351 -6.39 -2.53 -1.86
N VAL A 352 -7.01 -1.64 -1.08
CA VAL A 352 -8.06 -0.72 -1.56
C VAL A 352 -7.46 0.46 -2.31
N LEU A 353 -6.39 1.05 -1.78
CA LEU A 353 -5.73 2.22 -2.36
C LEU A 353 -4.26 1.90 -2.69
N PRO A 354 -3.91 1.72 -3.97
CA PRO A 354 -2.60 1.19 -4.36
C PRO A 354 -1.41 2.08 -4.00
N LYS A 355 -1.58 3.41 -4.00
CA LYS A 355 -0.48 4.34 -3.69
C LYS A 355 -0.33 4.59 -2.19
N GLY A 356 -1.42 4.50 -1.41
CA GLY A 356 -1.44 4.81 0.02
C GLY A 356 -0.94 6.22 0.37
N GLY A 357 -0.88 7.12 -0.62
CA GLY A 357 -0.47 8.51 -0.46
C GLY A 357 -1.43 9.26 0.48
N PHE A 358 -0.92 10.29 1.15
CA PHE A 358 -1.74 11.17 2.00
C PHE A 358 -1.48 12.62 1.64
N ARG A 359 -2.51 13.31 1.17
CA ARG A 359 -2.46 14.73 0.83
C ARG A 359 -3.37 15.53 1.74
N GLU A 360 -2.81 16.45 2.48
CA GLU A 360 -3.52 17.37 3.36
C GLU A 360 -3.71 18.71 2.65
N VAL A 361 -4.94 19.18 2.58
CA VAL A 361 -5.31 20.42 1.90
C VAL A 361 -6.31 21.22 2.73
N SER A 362 -6.41 22.50 2.43
CA SER A 362 -7.34 23.46 3.01
C SER A 362 -8.09 24.21 1.92
N ARG A 363 -9.05 25.08 2.28
CA ARG A 363 -9.77 25.93 1.30
C ARG A 363 -8.85 26.61 0.30
N ARG A 364 -7.69 27.14 0.73
CA ARG A 364 -6.76 27.87 -0.15
C ARG A 364 -6.15 27.00 -1.26
N ASP A 365 -6.08 25.71 -1.02
CA ASP A 365 -5.48 24.75 -1.95
C ASP A 365 -6.50 24.31 -3.02
N LEU A 366 -7.79 24.43 -2.76
CA LEU A 366 -8.89 24.04 -3.64
C LEU A 366 -9.47 25.24 -4.38
N VAL A 367 -9.63 26.38 -3.72
CA VAL A 367 -10.31 27.54 -4.29
C VAL A 367 -9.35 28.42 -5.09
N GLY A 368 -9.75 28.77 -6.31
CA GLY A 368 -9.04 29.70 -7.18
C GLY A 368 -9.22 31.17 -6.77
N GLN A 369 -8.38 32.05 -7.32
CA GLN A 369 -8.46 33.50 -7.09
C GLN A 369 -9.35 34.22 -8.12
N TYR A 370 -9.64 33.57 -9.26
CA TYR A 370 -10.41 34.14 -10.37
C TYR A 370 -11.55 33.20 -10.76
N ILE A 371 -12.57 33.77 -11.40
CA ILE A 371 -13.73 33.03 -11.92
C ILE A 371 -13.24 31.93 -12.91
N GLY A 372 -13.71 30.69 -12.73
CA GLY A 372 -13.39 29.55 -13.59
C GLY A 372 -12.11 28.78 -13.20
N HIS A 373 -11.28 29.30 -12.28
CA HIS A 373 -10.06 28.62 -11.87
C HIS A 373 -10.27 27.62 -10.72
N THR A 374 -11.40 27.69 -10.02
CA THR A 374 -11.68 26.83 -8.86
C THR A 374 -11.90 25.39 -9.25
N ALA A 375 -12.73 25.14 -10.26
CA ALA A 375 -13.02 23.79 -10.72
C ALA A 375 -11.75 23.08 -11.21
N GLU A 376 -10.92 23.75 -12.03
CA GLU A 376 -9.65 23.23 -12.53
C GLU A 376 -8.68 22.93 -11.39
N LYS A 377 -8.50 23.87 -10.46
CA LYS A 377 -7.61 23.72 -9.32
C LYS A 377 -8.05 22.57 -8.40
N THR A 378 -9.35 22.45 -8.14
CA THR A 378 -9.92 21.36 -7.36
C THR A 378 -9.72 20.02 -8.05
N ALA A 379 -9.92 19.94 -9.38
CA ALA A 379 -9.71 18.72 -10.14
C ALA A 379 -8.23 18.27 -10.12
N VAL A 380 -7.29 19.18 -10.35
CA VAL A 380 -5.85 18.88 -10.28
C VAL A 380 -5.47 18.30 -8.91
N VAL A 381 -5.91 18.93 -7.82
CA VAL A 381 -5.62 18.46 -6.45
C VAL A 381 -6.22 17.08 -6.20
N PHE A 382 -7.42 16.84 -6.70
CA PHE A 382 -8.11 15.56 -6.57
C PHE A 382 -7.40 14.45 -7.38
N GLU A 383 -7.10 14.70 -8.66
CA GLU A 383 -6.40 13.75 -9.55
C GLU A 383 -5.01 13.37 -9.04
N GLU A 384 -4.24 14.32 -8.51
CA GLU A 384 -2.94 14.06 -7.89
C GLU A 384 -3.05 13.21 -6.61
N SER A 385 -4.24 13.13 -6.01
CA SER A 385 -4.53 12.35 -4.81
C SER A 385 -5.10 10.95 -5.11
N LEU A 386 -5.38 10.62 -6.38
CA LEU A 386 -5.91 9.31 -6.78
C LEU A 386 -4.97 8.18 -6.35
N GLY A 387 -5.54 7.09 -5.87
CA GLY A 387 -4.84 5.96 -5.29
C GLY A 387 -4.42 6.17 -3.83
N GLY A 388 -4.83 7.28 -3.20
CA GLY A 388 -4.49 7.65 -1.82
C GLY A 388 -5.63 8.31 -1.06
N VAL A 389 -5.27 9.07 -0.04
CA VAL A 389 -6.21 9.83 0.81
C VAL A 389 -6.06 11.32 0.55
N LEU A 390 -7.17 11.97 0.21
CA LEU A 390 -7.31 13.43 0.21
C LEU A 390 -7.95 13.87 1.53
N PHE A 391 -7.18 14.53 2.38
CA PHE A 391 -7.64 15.05 3.66
C PHE A 391 -7.87 16.56 3.56
N ILE A 392 -9.13 16.98 3.72
CA ILE A 392 -9.53 18.39 3.65
C ILE A 392 -9.76 18.90 5.07
N ASP A 393 -8.81 19.67 5.59
CA ASP A 393 -8.95 20.26 6.94
C ASP A 393 -9.80 21.52 6.91
N GLU A 394 -10.56 21.72 7.99
CA GLU A 394 -11.53 22.81 8.13
C GLU A 394 -12.47 22.95 6.93
N ALA A 395 -12.98 21.81 6.40
CA ALA A 395 -13.76 21.73 5.16
C ALA A 395 -14.99 22.66 5.16
N TYR A 396 -15.59 22.94 6.34
CA TYR A 396 -16.69 23.90 6.48
C TYR A 396 -16.33 25.32 6.00
N THR A 397 -15.05 25.65 5.90
CA THR A 397 -14.60 26.93 5.35
C THR A 397 -14.93 27.09 3.88
N LEU A 398 -15.15 25.98 3.14
CA LEU A 398 -15.59 26.01 1.74
C LEU A 398 -16.96 26.67 1.58
N SER A 399 -17.89 26.51 2.53
CA SER A 399 -19.22 27.15 2.49
C SER A 399 -19.24 28.57 3.05
N ARG A 400 -18.10 29.14 3.49
CA ARG A 400 -18.06 30.53 3.96
C ARG A 400 -18.13 31.50 2.78
N GLN A 401 -19.18 32.31 2.74
CA GLN A 401 -19.31 33.40 1.76
C GLN A 401 -18.22 34.46 1.99
N SER A 402 -17.42 34.74 0.99
CA SER A 402 -16.36 35.75 1.02
C SER A 402 -16.71 36.86 0.01
N GLY A 403 -17.42 37.89 0.47
CA GLY A 403 -17.63 39.15 -0.30
C GLY A 403 -18.61 39.04 -1.47
N SER A 404 -18.73 40.12 -2.23
CA SER A 404 -19.72 40.35 -3.29
C SER A 404 -19.39 39.72 -4.65
N GLY A 405 -18.53 38.72 -4.73
CA GLY A 405 -18.14 38.10 -6.00
C GLY A 405 -18.11 36.59 -5.90
N GLY A 406 -19.01 35.89 -6.58
CA GLY A 406 -19.07 34.47 -6.88
C GLY A 406 -18.78 33.49 -5.72
N ASP A 407 -19.60 32.49 -5.55
CA ASP A 407 -19.39 31.47 -4.51
C ASP A 407 -18.34 30.41 -4.96
N PHE A 408 -17.09 30.83 -5.04
CA PHE A 408 -15.98 29.94 -5.45
C PHE A 408 -15.85 28.69 -4.56
N GLY A 409 -16.26 28.77 -3.29
CA GLY A 409 -16.26 27.62 -2.41
C GLY A 409 -17.32 26.59 -2.78
N GLN A 410 -18.50 27.03 -3.25
CA GLN A 410 -19.54 26.16 -3.77
C GLN A 410 -19.09 25.45 -5.06
N GLU A 411 -18.40 26.16 -5.95
CA GLU A 411 -17.82 25.58 -7.17
C GLU A 411 -16.82 24.44 -6.84
N ALA A 412 -16.00 24.61 -5.78
CA ALA A 412 -15.11 23.56 -5.30
C ALA A 412 -15.90 22.35 -4.76
N ILE A 413 -16.97 22.59 -3.98
CA ILE A 413 -17.83 21.53 -3.44
C ILE A 413 -18.50 20.75 -4.57
N ASP A 414 -19.08 21.43 -5.56
CA ASP A 414 -19.77 20.80 -6.68
C ASP A 414 -18.81 19.96 -7.53
N THR A 415 -17.58 20.44 -7.73
CA THR A 415 -16.50 19.70 -8.41
C THR A 415 -16.10 18.46 -7.62
N LEU A 416 -15.90 18.57 -6.30
CA LEU A 416 -15.59 17.44 -5.42
C LEU A 416 -16.69 16.39 -5.45
N VAL A 417 -17.96 16.78 -5.34
CA VAL A 417 -19.13 15.86 -5.38
C VAL A 417 -19.12 15.03 -6.65
N LYS A 418 -18.86 15.64 -7.79
CA LYS A 418 -18.77 14.95 -9.08
C LYS A 418 -17.58 13.97 -9.12
N LEU A 419 -16.39 14.44 -8.77
CA LEU A 419 -15.17 13.62 -8.82
C LEU A 419 -15.21 12.47 -7.81
N MET A 420 -15.82 12.65 -6.64
CA MET A 420 -16.03 11.58 -5.65
C MET A 420 -16.99 10.49 -6.14
N GLU A 421 -17.93 10.81 -7.00
CA GLU A 421 -18.80 9.80 -7.63
C GLU A 421 -18.05 9.07 -8.75
N ASP A 422 -17.38 9.81 -9.61
CA ASP A 422 -16.69 9.28 -10.79
C ASP A 422 -15.52 8.37 -10.39
N HIS A 423 -14.86 8.62 -9.23
CA HIS A 423 -13.65 7.92 -8.75
C HIS A 423 -13.82 7.31 -7.34
N ARG A 424 -15.04 6.92 -6.96
CA ARG A 424 -15.36 6.53 -5.57
C ARG A 424 -14.54 5.37 -5.01
N GLU A 425 -14.00 4.50 -5.86
CA GLU A 425 -13.19 3.34 -5.48
C GLU A 425 -11.68 3.61 -5.58
N GLU A 426 -11.29 4.75 -6.19
CA GLU A 426 -9.90 5.07 -6.47
C GLU A 426 -9.27 6.01 -5.43
N ILE A 427 -10.06 6.60 -4.55
CA ILE A 427 -9.62 7.59 -3.56
C ILE A 427 -10.46 7.53 -2.29
N ALA A 428 -9.83 7.83 -1.15
CA ALA A 428 -10.56 8.13 0.07
C ALA A 428 -10.52 9.64 0.35
N VAL A 429 -11.67 10.31 0.34
CA VAL A 429 -11.78 11.71 0.72
C VAL A 429 -12.19 11.79 2.18
N ILE A 430 -11.40 12.47 3.01
CA ILE A 430 -11.72 12.71 4.42
C ILE A 430 -11.86 14.21 4.63
N VAL A 431 -13.05 14.63 5.03
CA VAL A 431 -13.30 16.02 5.42
C VAL A 431 -13.26 16.16 6.94
N ALA A 432 -12.54 17.15 7.43
CA ALA A 432 -12.36 17.36 8.86
C ALA A 432 -12.77 18.77 9.30
N GLY A 433 -13.24 18.90 10.54
CA GLY A 433 -13.59 20.19 11.13
C GLY A 433 -14.24 20.07 12.50
N TYR A 434 -14.69 21.19 13.05
CA TYR A 434 -15.42 21.22 14.31
C TYR A 434 -16.81 20.60 14.14
N THR A 435 -17.28 19.90 15.16
CA THR A 435 -18.53 19.11 15.10
C THR A 435 -19.75 19.96 14.69
N ALA A 436 -19.94 21.13 15.27
CA ALA A 436 -21.08 21.98 14.98
C ALA A 436 -21.02 22.55 13.54
N GLU A 437 -19.85 23.03 13.13
CA GLU A 437 -19.61 23.60 11.81
C GLU A 437 -19.72 22.53 10.71
N MET A 438 -19.23 21.32 10.97
CA MET A 438 -19.36 20.20 10.03
C MET A 438 -20.80 19.77 9.85
N ARG A 439 -21.61 19.74 10.91
CA ARG A 439 -23.07 19.46 10.79
C ARG A 439 -23.77 20.48 9.90
N GLN A 440 -23.47 21.79 10.10
CA GLN A 440 -24.03 22.86 9.27
C GLN A 440 -23.56 22.77 7.81
N PHE A 441 -22.29 22.52 7.60
CA PHE A 441 -21.68 22.33 6.29
C PHE A 441 -22.34 21.21 5.47
N LEU A 442 -22.56 20.06 6.10
CA LEU A 442 -23.20 18.90 5.47
C LEU A 442 -24.70 19.13 5.24
N ALA A 443 -25.40 19.78 6.17
CA ALA A 443 -26.81 20.13 6.00
C ALA A 443 -27.04 21.10 4.84
N ALA A 444 -26.10 22.02 4.60
CA ALA A 444 -26.14 22.95 3.47
C ALA A 444 -25.78 22.30 2.12
N ASN A 445 -25.15 21.13 2.13
CA ASN A 445 -24.64 20.44 0.93
C ASN A 445 -25.09 18.96 0.89
N PRO A 446 -26.38 18.67 0.65
CA PRO A 446 -26.92 17.30 0.69
C PRO A 446 -26.26 16.36 -0.33
N GLY A 447 -25.85 16.86 -1.50
CA GLY A 447 -25.09 16.11 -2.50
C GLY A 447 -23.74 15.62 -1.98
N LEU A 448 -23.03 16.45 -1.22
CA LEU A 448 -21.77 16.08 -0.57
C LEU A 448 -22.02 15.09 0.59
N SER A 449 -23.04 15.35 1.42
CA SER A 449 -23.39 14.50 2.56
C SER A 449 -23.66 13.04 2.15
N SER A 450 -24.32 12.82 1.01
CA SER A 450 -24.68 11.48 0.52
C SER A 450 -23.48 10.66 0.01
N ARG A 451 -22.29 11.25 -0.15
CA ARG A 451 -21.07 10.58 -0.63
C ARG A 451 -20.23 9.98 0.52
N PHE A 452 -20.44 10.47 1.75
CA PHE A 452 -19.70 10.00 2.89
C PHE A 452 -20.35 8.76 3.52
N ALA A 453 -19.57 7.71 3.72
CA ALA A 453 -20.02 6.47 4.34
C ALA A 453 -20.37 6.67 5.83
N LYS A 454 -19.56 7.47 6.54
CA LYS A 454 -19.66 7.58 8.00
C LYS A 454 -19.06 8.89 8.54
N THR A 455 -19.62 9.31 9.67
CA THR A 455 -19.03 10.37 10.51
C THR A 455 -18.35 9.73 11.72
N ILE A 456 -17.07 10.01 11.92
CA ILE A 456 -16.30 9.62 13.10
C ILE A 456 -16.15 10.85 14.00
N GLU A 457 -16.66 10.74 15.23
CA GLU A 457 -16.59 11.83 16.21
C GLU A 457 -15.34 11.66 17.09
N PHE A 458 -14.54 12.72 17.16
CA PHE A 458 -13.34 12.82 17.97
C PHE A 458 -13.65 13.60 19.25
N GLU A 459 -13.74 12.88 20.35
CA GLU A 459 -13.97 13.46 21.67
C GLU A 459 -12.73 14.20 22.18
N ASN A 460 -12.94 15.12 23.13
CA ASN A 460 -11.83 15.74 23.82
C ASN A 460 -11.10 14.72 24.69
N TYR A 461 -9.79 14.86 24.80
CA TYR A 461 -9.01 14.05 25.72
C TYR A 461 -9.32 14.41 27.18
N THR A 462 -9.36 13.39 28.02
CA THR A 462 -9.39 13.57 29.48
C THR A 462 -8.05 14.13 29.99
N PRO A 463 -8.01 14.75 31.16
CA PRO A 463 -6.76 15.21 31.75
C PRO A 463 -5.68 14.13 31.85
N ASP A 464 -6.05 12.91 32.25
CA ASP A 464 -5.12 11.79 32.35
C ASP A 464 -4.58 11.33 31.00
N GLU A 465 -5.42 11.34 29.95
CA GLU A 465 -4.98 11.08 28.58
C GLU A 465 -4.00 12.14 28.08
N LEU A 466 -4.19 13.41 28.43
CA LEU A 466 -3.25 14.49 28.08
C LEU A 466 -1.90 14.34 28.79
N VAL A 467 -1.90 13.88 30.04
CA VAL A 467 -0.67 13.50 30.74
C VAL A 467 0.01 12.34 30.02
N GLY A 468 -0.75 11.33 29.59
CA GLY A 468 -0.23 10.23 28.77
C GLY A 468 0.37 10.69 27.43
N ILE A 469 -0.23 11.69 26.78
CA ILE A 469 0.28 12.31 25.56
C ILE A 469 1.61 13.03 25.82
N ILE A 470 1.73 13.78 26.93
CA ILE A 470 3.00 14.38 27.35
C ILE A 470 4.04 13.29 27.59
N GLY A 471 3.69 12.23 28.33
CA GLY A 471 4.60 11.11 28.59
C GLY A 471 5.19 10.51 27.30
N ARG A 472 4.38 10.37 26.25
CA ARG A 472 4.88 9.94 24.93
C ARG A 472 5.80 10.96 24.28
N MET A 473 5.50 12.24 24.36
CA MET A 473 6.37 13.30 23.83
C MET A 473 7.72 13.34 24.56
N VAL A 474 7.69 13.12 25.88
CA VAL A 474 8.87 13.00 26.73
C VAL A 474 9.75 11.83 26.26
N THR A 475 9.17 10.64 26.15
CA THR A 475 9.90 9.43 25.70
C THR A 475 10.42 9.58 24.28
N ALA A 476 9.61 10.09 23.35
CA ALA A 476 10.01 10.29 21.94
C ALA A 476 11.11 11.35 21.77
N GLY A 477 11.29 12.24 22.76
CA GLY A 477 12.33 13.25 22.77
C GLY A 477 13.57 12.87 23.60
N ASP A 478 13.69 11.61 24.03
CA ASP A 478 14.74 11.13 24.94
C ASP A 478 14.82 11.86 26.27
N TYR A 479 13.66 12.36 26.76
CA TYR A 479 13.54 12.95 28.09
C TYR A 479 13.00 11.95 29.11
N GLU A 480 13.22 12.25 30.38
CA GLU A 480 12.70 11.53 31.55
C GLU A 480 11.91 12.51 32.41
N LEU A 481 10.64 12.24 32.64
CA LEU A 481 9.76 13.09 33.45
C LEU A 481 9.83 12.65 34.93
N ASP A 482 10.03 13.61 35.84
CA ASP A 482 9.93 13.34 37.26
C ASP A 482 8.54 12.75 37.58
N PRO A 483 8.47 11.56 38.21
CA PRO A 483 7.21 10.90 38.53
C PRO A 483 6.24 11.75 39.36
N GLN A 484 6.75 12.72 40.16
CA GLN A 484 5.93 13.63 40.96
C GLN A 484 5.20 14.70 40.12
N SER A 485 5.55 14.86 38.85
CA SER A 485 4.95 15.86 37.96
C SER A 485 3.55 15.47 37.46
N GLY A 486 3.18 14.19 37.45
CA GLY A 486 1.90 13.69 36.93
C GLY A 486 0.67 14.37 37.52
N PRO A 487 0.53 14.45 38.88
CA PRO A 487 -0.62 15.11 39.51
C PRO A 487 -0.73 16.59 39.15
N ALA A 488 0.38 17.33 39.08
CA ALA A 488 0.38 18.74 38.71
C ALA A 488 -0.06 18.98 37.26
N LEU A 489 0.40 18.12 36.34
CA LEU A 489 -0.03 18.14 34.93
C LEU A 489 -1.53 17.82 34.81
N ALA A 490 -2.02 16.79 35.50
CA ALA A 490 -3.43 16.41 35.46
C ALA A 490 -4.33 17.55 36.00
N GLU A 491 -3.93 18.22 37.10
CA GLU A 491 -4.66 19.35 37.64
C GLU A 491 -4.65 20.55 36.70
N HIS A 492 -3.51 20.83 36.07
CA HIS A 492 -3.42 21.87 35.05
C HIS A 492 -4.40 21.61 33.89
N PHE A 493 -4.40 20.40 33.34
CA PHE A 493 -5.32 20.04 32.24
C PHE A 493 -6.78 20.05 32.67
N ARG A 494 -7.11 19.62 33.88
CA ARG A 494 -8.48 19.71 34.44
C ARG A 494 -8.97 21.14 34.46
N ARG A 495 -8.10 22.08 34.84
CA ARG A 495 -8.43 23.51 34.88
C ARG A 495 -8.65 24.13 33.52
N ILE A 496 -7.82 23.78 32.51
CA ILE A 496 -7.89 24.41 31.19
C ILE A 496 -8.86 23.72 30.24
N SER A 497 -9.23 22.45 30.48
CA SER A 497 -10.12 21.69 29.58
C SER A 497 -11.54 22.26 29.47
N ALA A 498 -11.99 23.03 30.44
CA ALA A 498 -13.27 23.71 30.41
C ALA A 498 -13.24 25.09 29.71
N ALA A 499 -12.06 25.59 29.35
CA ALA A 499 -11.91 26.91 28.75
C ALA A 499 -12.34 26.92 27.27
N PRO A 500 -13.01 28.01 26.82
CA PRO A 500 -13.21 28.21 25.37
C PRO A 500 -11.88 28.22 24.64
N GLY A 501 -11.80 27.53 23.50
CA GLY A 501 -10.55 27.47 22.71
C GLY A 501 -9.53 26.42 23.17
N PHE A 502 -9.89 25.53 24.12
CA PHE A 502 -9.04 24.42 24.52
C PHE A 502 -8.64 23.55 23.32
N GLY A 503 -7.32 23.37 23.13
CA GLY A 503 -6.71 22.76 21.94
C GLY A 503 -6.23 21.34 22.16
N ASN A 504 -6.64 20.63 23.22
CA ASN A 504 -6.32 19.22 23.46
C ASN A 504 -4.79 18.92 23.39
N ALA A 505 -4.37 17.97 22.55
CA ALA A 505 -2.96 17.61 22.36
C ALA A 505 -2.10 18.78 21.81
N ARG A 506 -2.72 19.81 21.21
CA ARG A 506 -1.99 21.02 20.79
C ARG A 506 -1.51 21.82 22.01
N ASP A 507 -2.36 21.92 23.04
CA ASP A 507 -1.98 22.58 24.30
C ASP A 507 -0.99 21.73 25.10
N ALA A 508 -1.15 20.39 25.09
CA ALA A 508 -0.17 19.49 25.69
C ALA A 508 1.22 19.65 25.02
N ARG A 509 1.27 19.78 23.70
CA ARG A 509 2.53 20.03 22.98
C ARG A 509 3.12 21.38 23.36
N ARG A 510 2.32 22.43 23.40
CA ARG A 510 2.77 23.76 23.82
C ARG A 510 3.35 23.73 25.23
N LEU A 511 2.68 23.07 26.16
CA LEU A 511 3.17 22.92 27.54
C LEU A 511 4.51 22.18 27.58
N PHE A 512 4.64 21.07 26.84
CA PHE A 512 5.89 20.32 26.73
C PHE A 512 7.05 21.18 26.19
N GLU A 513 6.80 22.03 25.18
CA GLU A 513 7.80 22.99 24.69
C GLU A 513 8.24 23.99 25.76
N VAL A 514 7.29 24.47 26.59
CA VAL A 514 7.60 25.38 27.71
C VAL A 514 8.39 24.65 28.79
N MET A 515 8.06 23.39 29.12
CA MET A 515 8.82 22.54 30.05
C MET A 515 10.29 22.39 29.62
N ARG A 516 10.53 22.08 28.32
CA ARG A 516 11.89 22.01 27.75
C ARG A 516 12.64 23.34 27.86
N LYS A 517 11.95 24.46 27.67
CA LYS A 517 12.52 25.80 27.84
C LYS A 517 12.88 26.09 29.30
N ALA A 518 12.04 25.68 30.25
CA ALA A 518 12.32 25.79 31.69
C ALA A 518 13.56 24.97 32.10
N GLN A 519 13.64 23.70 31.63
CA GLN A 519 14.83 22.86 31.81
C GLN A 519 16.09 23.53 31.24
N SER A 520 16.03 24.04 30.02
CA SER A 520 17.17 24.73 29.40
C SER A 520 17.65 25.92 30.23
N GLY A 521 16.72 26.67 30.80
CA GLY A 521 17.02 27.78 31.73
C GLY A 521 17.68 27.31 33.02
N ARG A 522 17.24 26.18 33.57
CA ARG A 522 17.85 25.56 34.78
C ARG A 522 19.26 25.07 34.49
N LEU A 523 19.46 24.31 33.41
CA LEU A 523 20.74 23.74 33.02
C LEU A 523 21.80 24.83 32.73
N ARG A 524 21.40 25.93 32.09
CA ARG A 524 22.30 27.08 31.84
C ARG A 524 22.84 27.69 33.14
N ARG A 525 22.06 27.68 34.23
CA ARG A 525 22.47 28.23 35.53
C ARG A 525 23.51 27.38 36.26
N LEU A 526 23.78 26.15 35.82
CA LEU A 526 24.80 25.27 36.40
C LEU A 526 26.23 25.79 36.20
N GLY A 527 26.47 26.65 35.21
CA GLY A 527 27.81 27.20 34.93
C GLY A 527 28.83 26.15 34.41
N ARG A 528 28.39 24.95 34.14
CA ARG A 528 29.17 23.83 33.57
C ARG A 528 28.38 23.10 32.48
N ILE A 529 29.03 22.26 31.73
CA ILE A 529 28.34 21.36 30.78
C ILE A 529 27.61 20.28 31.59
N PRO A 530 26.28 20.14 31.38
CA PRO A 530 25.50 19.08 32.02
C PRO A 530 25.90 17.70 31.50
N ASP A 531 25.73 16.67 32.33
CA ASP A 531 25.88 15.28 31.88
C ASP A 531 24.62 14.77 31.15
N ALA A 532 24.69 13.54 30.60
CA ALA A 532 23.61 12.95 29.82
C ALA A 532 22.33 12.73 30.65
N ALA A 533 22.42 12.42 31.94
CA ALA A 533 21.28 12.24 32.82
C ALA A 533 20.58 13.57 33.10
N GLU A 534 21.37 14.60 33.41
CA GLU A 534 20.85 15.97 33.60
C GLU A 534 20.16 16.53 32.36
N LEU A 535 20.68 16.19 31.16
CA LEU A 535 20.10 16.61 29.88
C LEU A 535 18.76 15.91 29.59
N ARG A 536 18.56 14.69 30.06
CA ARG A 536 17.31 13.94 29.92
C ARG A 536 16.25 14.37 30.93
N GLU A 537 16.65 14.73 32.15
CA GLU A 537 15.76 14.94 33.29
C GLU A 537 14.92 16.23 33.16
N LEU A 538 13.59 16.07 33.09
CA LEU A 538 12.59 17.12 33.32
C LEU A 538 12.11 17.07 34.76
N ARG A 539 12.57 17.98 35.61
CA ARG A 539 12.26 18.04 37.03
C ARG A 539 10.86 18.58 37.31
N ALA A 540 10.33 18.27 38.46
CA ALA A 540 9.05 18.82 38.92
C ALA A 540 9.02 20.37 38.88
N ASP A 541 10.12 21.03 39.23
CA ASP A 541 10.26 22.48 39.13
C ASP A 541 10.16 23.01 37.70
N ASP A 542 10.72 22.27 36.71
CA ASP A 542 10.63 22.65 35.29
C ASP A 542 9.18 22.59 34.83
N VAL A 543 8.41 21.58 35.30
CA VAL A 543 6.99 21.41 35.02
C VAL A 543 6.15 22.50 35.66
N LEU A 544 6.35 22.78 36.97
CA LEU A 544 5.60 23.81 37.70
C LEU A 544 5.84 25.20 37.09
N ASN A 545 7.10 25.54 36.78
CA ASN A 545 7.43 26.80 36.11
C ASN A 545 6.77 26.90 34.71
N ALA A 546 6.67 25.76 33.99
CA ALA A 546 5.98 25.74 32.71
C ALA A 546 4.48 25.95 32.82
N ILE A 547 3.85 25.34 33.82
CA ILE A 547 2.42 25.52 34.14
C ILE A 547 2.11 26.98 34.49
N GLU A 548 2.93 27.60 35.33
CA GLU A 548 2.78 29.00 35.72
C GLU A 548 2.98 29.98 34.55
N ALA A 549 3.91 29.66 33.65
CA ALA A 549 4.21 30.48 32.47
C ALA A 549 3.21 30.28 31.32
N SER A 550 2.35 29.25 31.41
CA SER A 550 1.40 28.94 30.33
C SER A 550 0.12 29.76 30.48
N PRO A 551 -0.25 30.60 29.51
CA PRO A 551 -1.50 31.36 29.57
C PRO A 551 -2.69 30.41 29.54
N THR A 552 -3.73 30.71 30.33
CA THR A 552 -5.01 30.03 30.23
C THR A 552 -5.59 30.32 28.83
N PRO A 553 -6.11 29.33 28.07
CA PRO A 553 -6.78 29.58 26.81
C PRO A 553 -7.91 30.60 27.01
N SER A 554 -7.92 31.65 26.21
CA SER A 554 -8.93 32.73 26.28
C SER A 554 -10.14 32.40 25.39
#